data_809b98ba74350f6de8268abb1ea4f6f4
#
_entry.id   809b98ba74350f6de8268abb1ea4f6f4
#
_cell.length_a   1.000
_cell.length_b   1.000
_cell.length_c   1.000
_cell.angle_alpha   90.00
_cell.angle_beta   90.00
_cell.angle_gamma   90.00
#
_symmetry.space_group_name_H-M   'P 1'
#
loop_
_entity.id
_entity.type
_entity.pdbx_description
1 polymer ?
#
loop_
_entity_poly.entity_id
_entity_poly.type
_entity_poly.pdbx_seq_one_letter_code
_entity_poly.pdbx_strand_id
1 'polypeptide(L)'
;MSRQTPRAVAVIGTGTIALGWIALFAAAGRDVRVSSTRTDAREHLDAALPAYAASLPGGAREPREILARVRVVPEVGDAVDGVEAVQENAPEDLDLKQKLFARVAEAAPPEALLLSSTSTLLPAALGALLDTPERVVVGHPFNPPHIVPLVEVVPAPDAPAALVARATALYTELGKSPVVLRRALPGFVANRLQTALLREAIHLVREGVVTVGELDTVVTSSIGQRWAAVGPFEAFHLGGGPGGLRHWFAHLGAGLERGWESLGSPPADEETVGTILAQAEAGFGRRPYAELAARRDRRQNAVIAALAESAADEGRRA
;
A
#
# COMPACT_ATOMS: atom_id res chain seq x y z
N MET A 1 4.16 16.30 -33.14
CA MET A 1 4.12 15.64 -31.83
C MET A 1 4.58 14.20 -32.00
N SER A 2 5.83 13.87 -31.64
CA SER A 2 6.32 12.50 -31.68
C SER A 2 5.53 11.69 -30.63
N ARG A 3 4.82 10.66 -31.04
CA ARG A 3 4.25 9.67 -30.12
C ARG A 3 5.43 9.02 -29.38
N GLN A 4 5.68 9.44 -28.15
CA GLN A 4 6.60 8.66 -27.31
C GLN A 4 6.04 7.24 -27.24
N THR A 5 6.89 6.26 -27.52
CA THR A 5 6.56 4.84 -27.35
C THR A 5 6.10 4.65 -25.89
N PRO A 6 4.93 4.03 -25.63
CA PRO A 6 4.50 3.79 -24.26
C PRO A 6 5.58 3.04 -23.50
N ARG A 7 5.93 3.53 -22.32
CA ARG A 7 6.88 2.84 -21.44
C ARG A 7 6.24 1.54 -20.97
N ALA A 8 6.92 0.43 -21.12
CA ALA A 8 6.42 -0.87 -20.69
C ALA A 8 6.84 -1.14 -19.23
N VAL A 9 5.95 -1.78 -18.49
CA VAL A 9 6.20 -2.29 -17.13
C VAL A 9 5.81 -3.75 -17.04
N ALA A 10 6.51 -4.52 -16.20
CA ALA A 10 6.11 -5.87 -15.87
C ALA A 10 5.48 -5.93 -14.48
N VAL A 11 4.37 -6.63 -14.36
CA VAL A 11 3.75 -6.98 -13.08
C VAL A 11 3.78 -8.49 -12.92
N ILE A 12 4.42 -8.97 -11.87
CA ILE A 12 4.51 -10.41 -11.59
C ILE A 12 3.48 -10.77 -10.53
N GLY A 13 2.55 -11.66 -10.89
CA GLY A 13 1.41 -12.06 -10.08
C GLY A 13 0.09 -11.47 -10.57
N THR A 14 -1.02 -12.06 -10.08
CA THR A 14 -2.41 -11.68 -10.41
C THR A 14 -3.31 -11.66 -9.16
N GLY A 15 -2.72 -11.57 -7.96
CA GLY A 15 -3.45 -11.41 -6.71
C GLY A 15 -4.00 -9.98 -6.55
N THR A 16 -4.71 -9.71 -5.46
CA THR A 16 -5.38 -8.43 -5.18
C THR A 16 -4.46 -7.21 -5.31
N ILE A 17 -3.21 -7.32 -4.82
CA ILE A 17 -2.22 -6.24 -4.91
C ILE A 17 -1.77 -6.05 -6.36
N ALA A 18 -1.46 -7.15 -7.05
CA ALA A 18 -1.07 -7.09 -8.47
C ALA A 18 -2.16 -6.46 -9.34
N LEU A 19 -3.43 -6.84 -9.16
CA LEU A 19 -4.57 -6.28 -9.90
C LEU A 19 -4.66 -4.75 -9.74
N GLY A 20 -4.45 -4.24 -8.53
CA GLY A 20 -4.43 -2.81 -8.28
C GLY A 20 -3.27 -2.09 -8.99
N TRP A 21 -2.06 -2.67 -8.99
CA TRP A 21 -0.92 -2.15 -9.74
C TRP A 21 -1.15 -2.19 -11.26
N ILE A 22 -1.67 -3.31 -11.78
CA ILE A 22 -2.01 -3.46 -13.20
C ILE A 22 -2.96 -2.35 -13.65
N ALA A 23 -4.06 -2.14 -12.91
CA ALA A 23 -5.03 -1.10 -13.22
C ALA A 23 -4.41 0.30 -13.19
N LEU A 24 -3.56 0.58 -12.18
CA LEU A 24 -2.93 1.87 -11.98
C LEU A 24 -1.90 2.17 -13.09
N PHE A 25 -1.01 1.23 -13.41
CA PHE A 25 -0.05 1.38 -14.50
C PHE A 25 -0.74 1.57 -15.85
N ALA A 26 -1.76 0.76 -16.15
CA ALA A 26 -2.51 0.87 -17.39
C ALA A 26 -3.25 2.22 -17.49
N ALA A 27 -3.85 2.69 -16.40
CA ALA A 27 -4.51 4.01 -16.33
C ALA A 27 -3.54 5.18 -16.53
N ALA A 28 -2.28 5.01 -16.10
CA ALA A 28 -1.20 5.96 -16.33
C ALA A 28 -0.59 5.87 -17.75
N GLY A 29 -1.19 5.06 -18.63
CA GLY A 29 -0.78 4.95 -20.04
C GLY A 29 0.42 4.02 -20.30
N ARG A 30 0.84 3.20 -19.30
CA ARG A 30 1.89 2.18 -19.49
C ARG A 30 1.33 0.95 -20.18
N ASP A 31 2.15 0.30 -20.99
CA ASP A 31 1.87 -1.04 -21.46
C ASP A 31 2.29 -2.04 -20.38
N VAL A 32 1.35 -2.84 -19.89
CA VAL A 32 1.55 -3.73 -18.74
C VAL A 32 1.68 -5.16 -19.19
N ARG A 33 2.85 -5.76 -18.96
CA ARG A 33 3.08 -7.19 -19.17
C ARG A 33 2.90 -7.91 -17.85
N VAL A 34 1.98 -8.88 -17.82
CA VAL A 34 1.65 -9.63 -16.60
C VAL A 34 2.17 -11.05 -16.73
N SER A 35 3.06 -11.46 -15.84
CA SER A 35 3.47 -12.85 -15.70
C SER A 35 2.83 -13.47 -14.46
N SER A 36 2.28 -14.68 -14.62
CA SER A 36 1.59 -15.40 -13.56
C SER A 36 1.68 -16.90 -13.77
N THR A 37 1.71 -17.65 -12.69
CA THR A 37 1.62 -19.11 -12.70
C THR A 37 0.21 -19.64 -12.95
N ARG A 38 -0.80 -18.76 -12.99
CA ARG A 38 -2.18 -19.14 -13.31
C ARG A 38 -2.32 -19.46 -14.78
N THR A 39 -2.94 -20.58 -15.09
CA THR A 39 -3.26 -20.98 -16.49
C THR A 39 -4.41 -20.15 -17.08
N ASP A 40 -5.32 -19.64 -16.21
CA ASP A 40 -6.46 -18.80 -16.55
C ASP A 40 -6.19 -17.30 -16.29
N ALA A 41 -4.90 -16.88 -16.34
CA ALA A 41 -4.54 -15.50 -15.97
C ALA A 41 -5.28 -14.44 -16.82
N ARG A 42 -5.48 -14.69 -18.12
CA ARG A 42 -6.20 -13.74 -19.00
C ARG A 42 -7.67 -13.59 -18.58
N GLU A 43 -8.37 -14.70 -18.42
CA GLU A 43 -9.77 -14.72 -18.02
C GLU A 43 -9.96 -14.09 -16.63
N HIS A 44 -9.03 -14.36 -15.72
CA HIS A 44 -9.03 -13.75 -14.39
C HIS A 44 -8.88 -12.23 -14.45
N LEU A 45 -7.96 -11.71 -15.28
CA LEU A 45 -7.77 -10.28 -15.47
C LEU A 45 -9.01 -9.62 -16.13
N ASP A 46 -9.58 -10.25 -17.16
CA ASP A 46 -10.78 -9.75 -17.84
C ASP A 46 -11.97 -9.65 -16.89
N ALA A 47 -12.11 -10.59 -15.97
CA ALA A 47 -13.17 -10.59 -14.96
C ALA A 47 -12.94 -9.58 -13.82
N ALA A 48 -11.69 -9.40 -13.37
CA ALA A 48 -11.38 -8.62 -12.19
C ALA A 48 -11.15 -7.12 -12.48
N LEU A 49 -10.37 -6.78 -13.52
CA LEU A 49 -9.94 -5.40 -13.79
C LEU A 49 -11.07 -4.38 -13.99
N PRO A 50 -12.28 -4.72 -14.48
CA PRO A 50 -13.38 -3.78 -14.54
C PRO A 50 -13.73 -3.10 -13.22
N ALA A 51 -13.70 -3.86 -12.10
CA ALA A 51 -13.97 -3.32 -10.78
C ALA A 51 -12.89 -2.32 -10.32
N TYR A 52 -11.62 -2.59 -10.63
CA TYR A 52 -10.51 -1.68 -10.34
C TYR A 52 -10.55 -0.42 -11.21
N ALA A 53 -10.88 -0.57 -12.49
CA ALA A 53 -11.03 0.55 -13.41
C ALA A 53 -12.14 1.53 -12.95
N ALA A 54 -13.24 1.00 -12.41
CA ALA A 54 -14.36 1.77 -11.90
C ALA A 54 -14.04 2.56 -10.62
N SER A 55 -13.03 2.14 -9.85
CA SER A 55 -12.68 2.73 -8.55
C SER A 55 -11.35 3.52 -8.55
N LEU A 56 -10.76 3.77 -9.72
CA LEU A 56 -9.54 4.57 -9.82
C LEU A 56 -9.76 6.01 -9.30
N PRO A 57 -8.80 6.59 -8.55
CA PRO A 57 -8.83 7.99 -8.17
C PRO A 57 -8.87 8.93 -9.39
N GLY A 58 -9.56 10.05 -9.26
CA GLY A 58 -9.72 11.01 -10.37
C GLY A 58 -10.80 10.61 -11.38
N GLY A 59 -11.55 9.56 -11.11
CA GLY A 59 -12.68 9.10 -11.90
C GLY A 59 -12.49 7.72 -12.53
N ALA A 60 -13.63 7.06 -12.75
CA ALA A 60 -13.66 5.75 -13.41
C ALA A 60 -13.01 5.80 -14.80
N ARG A 61 -12.37 4.72 -15.19
CA ARG A 61 -11.86 4.50 -16.54
C ARG A 61 -12.68 3.43 -17.24
N GLU A 62 -12.80 3.53 -18.55
CA GLU A 62 -13.43 2.48 -19.34
C GLU A 62 -12.60 1.16 -19.23
N PRO A 63 -13.21 0.05 -18.81
CA PRO A 63 -12.48 -1.20 -18.62
C PRO A 63 -11.70 -1.65 -19.86
N ARG A 64 -12.25 -1.43 -21.06
CA ARG A 64 -11.58 -1.74 -22.33
C ARG A 64 -10.29 -0.95 -22.54
N GLU A 65 -10.18 0.27 -22.03
CA GLU A 65 -8.94 1.07 -22.14
C GLU A 65 -7.84 0.52 -21.27
N ILE A 66 -8.19 0.04 -20.07
CA ILE A 66 -7.26 -0.65 -19.16
C ILE A 66 -6.83 -1.98 -19.79
N LEU A 67 -7.80 -2.82 -20.19
CA LEU A 67 -7.53 -4.16 -20.75
C LEU A 67 -6.72 -4.11 -22.04
N ALA A 68 -6.90 -3.09 -22.88
CA ALA A 68 -6.14 -2.91 -24.12
C ALA A 68 -4.64 -2.70 -23.90
N ARG A 69 -4.23 -2.25 -22.70
CA ARG A 69 -2.83 -2.07 -22.32
C ARG A 69 -2.24 -3.25 -21.56
N VAL A 70 -3.04 -4.27 -21.25
CA VAL A 70 -2.62 -5.41 -20.44
C VAL A 70 -2.42 -6.64 -21.30
N ARG A 71 -1.21 -7.19 -21.28
CA ARG A 71 -0.85 -8.41 -21.98
C ARG A 71 -0.33 -9.46 -20.99
N VAL A 72 -0.91 -10.66 -21.03
CA VAL A 72 -0.36 -11.80 -20.29
C VAL A 72 0.83 -12.36 -21.07
N VAL A 73 1.95 -12.51 -20.37
CA VAL A 73 3.19 -13.09 -20.87
C VAL A 73 3.62 -14.17 -19.88
N PRO A 74 3.43 -15.46 -20.18
CA PRO A 74 3.65 -16.54 -19.21
C PRO A 74 5.07 -16.60 -18.65
N GLU A 75 6.08 -16.48 -19.54
CA GLU A 75 7.47 -16.54 -19.14
C GLU A 75 7.94 -15.21 -18.52
N VAL A 76 8.54 -15.30 -17.35
CA VAL A 76 9.03 -14.12 -16.60
C VAL A 76 10.07 -13.37 -17.42
N GLY A 77 11.02 -14.08 -18.07
CA GLY A 77 12.07 -13.47 -18.89
C GLY A 77 11.48 -12.60 -20.00
N ASP A 78 10.49 -13.12 -20.73
CA ASP A 78 9.83 -12.39 -21.82
C ASP A 78 8.99 -11.20 -21.30
N ALA A 79 8.42 -11.34 -20.10
CA ALA A 79 7.62 -10.27 -19.50
C ALA A 79 8.48 -9.07 -19.12
N VAL A 80 9.71 -9.30 -18.68
CA VAL A 80 10.61 -8.25 -18.15
C VAL A 80 11.61 -7.71 -19.19
N ASP A 81 11.67 -8.29 -20.38
CA ASP A 81 12.54 -7.81 -21.45
C ASP A 81 12.17 -6.39 -21.90
N GLY A 82 13.11 -5.47 -21.87
CA GLY A 82 12.94 -4.07 -22.33
C GLY A 82 11.95 -3.23 -21.52
N VAL A 83 11.59 -3.62 -20.27
CA VAL A 83 10.71 -2.82 -19.41
C VAL A 83 11.48 -1.77 -18.61
N GLU A 84 10.79 -0.68 -18.22
CA GLU A 84 11.36 0.33 -17.35
C GLU A 84 11.33 -0.08 -15.87
N ALA A 85 10.36 -0.92 -15.48
CA ALA A 85 10.17 -1.36 -14.11
C ALA A 85 9.48 -2.73 -14.04
N VAL A 86 9.82 -3.48 -13.00
CA VAL A 86 9.18 -4.74 -12.62
C VAL A 86 8.57 -4.55 -11.24
N GLN A 87 7.25 -4.77 -11.10
CA GLN A 87 6.55 -4.75 -9.81
C GLN A 87 6.20 -6.20 -9.43
N GLU A 88 6.93 -6.75 -8.49
CA GLU A 88 6.78 -8.12 -8.02
C GLU A 88 5.66 -8.20 -6.95
N ASN A 89 4.74 -9.17 -7.11
CA ASN A 89 3.61 -9.43 -6.22
C ASN A 89 3.37 -10.95 -6.04
N ALA A 90 4.44 -11.74 -6.03
CA ALA A 90 4.37 -13.17 -5.76
C ALA A 90 4.03 -13.43 -4.27
N PRO A 91 3.66 -14.66 -3.90
CA PRO A 91 3.44 -15.03 -2.50
C PRO A 91 4.57 -14.61 -1.57
N GLU A 92 4.26 -14.37 -0.29
CA GLU A 92 5.21 -13.86 0.71
C GLU A 92 6.12 -15.01 1.21
N ASP A 93 6.98 -15.46 0.32
CA ASP A 93 7.97 -16.51 0.53
C ASP A 93 9.34 -16.00 0.07
N LEU A 94 10.32 -15.99 0.97
CA LEU A 94 11.64 -15.41 0.69
C LEU A 94 12.38 -16.18 -0.40
N ASP A 95 12.41 -17.50 -0.32
CA ASP A 95 13.15 -18.34 -1.27
C ASP A 95 12.56 -18.21 -2.69
N LEU A 96 11.22 -18.17 -2.77
CA LEU A 96 10.52 -17.94 -4.03
C LEU A 96 10.89 -16.59 -4.63
N LYS A 97 10.82 -15.52 -3.83
CA LYS A 97 11.11 -14.16 -4.29
C LYS A 97 12.58 -13.97 -4.68
N GLN A 98 13.52 -14.55 -3.95
CA GLN A 98 14.95 -14.53 -4.30
C GLN A 98 15.21 -15.15 -5.67
N LYS A 99 14.70 -16.38 -5.89
CA LYS A 99 14.81 -17.07 -7.18
C LYS A 99 14.12 -16.30 -8.31
N LEU A 100 13.00 -15.67 -8.01
CA LEU A 100 12.27 -14.84 -8.96
C LEU A 100 13.09 -13.61 -9.35
N PHE A 101 13.64 -12.88 -8.37
CA PHE A 101 14.48 -11.70 -8.67
C PHE A 101 15.76 -12.06 -9.40
N ALA A 102 16.38 -13.23 -9.14
CA ALA A 102 17.51 -13.71 -9.94
C ALA A 102 17.12 -13.86 -11.42
N ARG A 103 16.02 -14.56 -11.72
CA ARG A 103 15.49 -14.71 -13.09
C ARG A 103 15.12 -13.36 -13.74
N VAL A 104 14.54 -12.45 -12.95
CA VAL A 104 14.20 -11.10 -13.43
C VAL A 104 15.47 -10.33 -13.79
N ALA A 105 16.50 -10.37 -12.95
CA ALA A 105 17.75 -9.64 -13.16
C ALA A 105 18.55 -10.13 -14.36
N GLU A 106 18.41 -11.42 -14.71
CA GLU A 106 19.05 -12.01 -15.92
C GLU A 106 18.44 -11.47 -17.23
N ALA A 107 17.14 -11.14 -17.26
CA ALA A 107 16.42 -10.80 -18.48
C ALA A 107 16.00 -9.32 -18.57
N ALA A 108 15.82 -8.64 -17.44
CA ALA A 108 15.44 -7.25 -17.43
C ALA A 108 16.64 -6.33 -17.77
N PRO A 109 16.39 -5.18 -18.39
CA PRO A 109 17.44 -4.18 -18.62
C PRO A 109 18.19 -3.84 -17.33
N PRO A 110 19.52 -3.61 -17.39
CA PRO A 110 20.32 -3.26 -16.22
C PRO A 110 19.79 -2.05 -15.44
N GLU A 111 19.18 -1.11 -16.16
CA GLU A 111 18.57 0.09 -15.60
C GLU A 111 17.12 -0.10 -15.11
N ALA A 112 16.46 -1.21 -15.40
CA ALA A 112 15.09 -1.46 -14.95
C ALA A 112 14.99 -1.42 -13.43
N LEU A 113 13.92 -0.80 -12.92
CA LEU A 113 13.60 -0.80 -11.50
C LEU A 113 13.08 -2.17 -11.08
N LEU A 114 13.70 -2.80 -10.08
CA LEU A 114 13.27 -4.07 -9.50
C LEU A 114 12.54 -3.77 -8.19
N LEU A 115 11.21 -3.80 -8.23
CA LEU A 115 10.35 -3.35 -7.14
C LEU A 115 9.57 -4.54 -6.56
N SER A 116 9.47 -4.64 -5.23
CA SER A 116 8.66 -5.66 -4.54
C SER A 116 7.52 -5.02 -3.75
N SER A 117 6.35 -5.64 -3.78
CA SER A 117 5.20 -5.28 -2.94
C SER A 117 5.19 -6.00 -1.59
N THR A 118 6.28 -6.65 -1.20
CA THR A 118 6.35 -7.32 0.11
C THR A 118 6.04 -6.36 1.25
N SER A 119 5.39 -6.87 2.28
CA SER A 119 5.06 -6.11 3.50
C SER A 119 6.01 -6.37 4.67
N THR A 120 6.85 -7.41 4.58
CA THR A 120 7.68 -7.88 5.71
C THR A 120 9.13 -8.14 5.35
N LEU A 121 9.42 -8.55 4.11
CA LEU A 121 10.76 -8.96 3.70
C LEU A 121 11.65 -7.74 3.42
N LEU A 122 12.88 -7.80 3.87
CA LEU A 122 13.83 -6.71 3.69
C LEU A 122 14.45 -6.74 2.29
N PRO A 123 14.70 -5.58 1.65
CA PRO A 123 15.23 -5.53 0.28
C PRO A 123 16.56 -6.26 0.12
N ALA A 124 17.48 -6.15 1.08
CA ALA A 124 18.76 -6.85 1.04
C ALA A 124 18.58 -8.39 1.05
N ALA A 125 17.57 -8.90 1.76
CA ALA A 125 17.27 -10.33 1.74
C ALA A 125 16.68 -10.77 0.40
N LEU A 126 15.81 -9.95 -0.21
CA LEU A 126 15.23 -10.23 -1.53
C LEU A 126 16.28 -10.29 -2.63
N GLY A 127 17.29 -9.42 -2.57
CA GLY A 127 18.36 -9.33 -3.56
C GLY A 127 19.53 -10.30 -3.32
N ALA A 128 19.50 -11.15 -2.31
CA ALA A 128 20.66 -11.93 -1.87
C ALA A 128 21.27 -12.88 -2.93
N LEU A 129 20.52 -13.24 -3.97
CA LEU A 129 21.00 -14.07 -5.08
C LEU A 129 21.45 -13.25 -6.31
N LEU A 130 21.45 -11.91 -6.23
CA LEU A 130 21.89 -11.03 -7.31
C LEU A 130 23.34 -10.62 -7.09
N ASP A 131 24.08 -10.41 -8.18
CA ASP A 131 25.43 -9.79 -8.15
C ASP A 131 25.40 -8.34 -7.60
N THR A 132 24.23 -7.68 -7.73
CA THR A 132 23.96 -6.32 -7.27
C THR A 132 22.67 -6.32 -6.42
N PRO A 133 22.72 -6.88 -5.18
CA PRO A 133 21.52 -7.03 -4.33
C PRO A 133 20.83 -5.70 -4.00
N GLU A 134 21.57 -4.59 -4.02
CA GLU A 134 21.06 -3.25 -3.78
C GLU A 134 20.11 -2.73 -4.88
N ARG A 135 20.02 -3.42 -6.03
CA ARG A 135 19.07 -3.07 -7.09
C ARG A 135 17.61 -3.33 -6.69
N VAL A 136 17.36 -4.22 -5.72
CA VAL A 136 15.99 -4.50 -5.26
C VAL A 136 15.54 -3.41 -4.29
N VAL A 137 14.43 -2.76 -4.61
CA VAL A 137 13.77 -1.77 -3.77
C VAL A 137 12.39 -2.29 -3.39
N VAL A 138 12.02 -2.20 -2.14
CA VAL A 138 10.63 -2.46 -1.77
C VAL A 138 9.82 -1.20 -2.02
N GLY A 139 8.77 -1.33 -2.83
CA GLY A 139 7.73 -0.34 -3.02
C GLY A 139 6.44 -0.85 -2.41
N HIS A 140 6.33 -0.76 -1.08
CA HIS A 140 5.25 -1.34 -0.29
C HIS A 140 3.97 -0.52 -0.42
N PRO A 141 2.93 -1.04 -1.09
CA PRO A 141 1.63 -0.38 -1.19
C PRO A 141 0.73 -0.74 0.00
N PHE A 142 -0.36 0.00 0.13
CA PHE A 142 -1.48 -0.37 1.00
C PHE A 142 -2.69 -0.82 0.18
N ASN A 143 -3.41 -1.83 0.67
CA ASN A 143 -4.59 -2.38 0.00
C ASN A 143 -5.81 -1.45 0.18
N PRO A 144 -6.47 -1.03 -0.91
CA PRO A 144 -6.21 -1.35 -2.32
C PRO A 144 -5.16 -0.41 -2.95
N PRO A 145 -4.11 -0.96 -3.62
CA PRO A 145 -2.98 -0.16 -4.07
C PRO A 145 -3.33 0.87 -5.15
N HIS A 146 -4.41 0.69 -5.91
CA HIS A 146 -4.84 1.67 -6.91
C HIS A 146 -5.53 2.90 -6.29
N ILE A 147 -5.96 2.83 -5.02
CA ILE A 147 -6.66 3.92 -4.33
C ILE A 147 -5.75 4.55 -3.26
N VAL A 148 -5.25 3.76 -2.30
CA VAL A 148 -4.47 4.28 -1.17
C VAL A 148 -3.20 4.97 -1.68
N PRO A 149 -2.98 6.26 -1.38
CA PRO A 149 -1.87 7.01 -1.99
C PRO A 149 -0.48 6.58 -1.52
N LEU A 150 -0.34 6.13 -0.27
CA LEU A 150 0.97 5.81 0.30
C LEU A 150 1.67 4.66 -0.45
N VAL A 151 2.94 4.87 -0.73
CA VAL A 151 3.91 3.81 -1.04
C VAL A 151 5.13 4.03 -0.16
N GLU A 152 5.47 3.06 0.67
CA GLU A 152 6.74 3.08 1.40
C GLU A 152 7.84 2.57 0.49
N VAL A 153 8.77 3.46 0.13
CA VAL A 153 9.95 3.13 -0.66
C VAL A 153 11.07 2.74 0.30
N VAL A 154 11.42 1.47 0.30
CA VAL A 154 12.42 0.92 1.23
C VAL A 154 13.62 0.42 0.43
N PRO A 155 14.71 1.18 0.35
CA PRO A 155 15.93 0.77 -0.33
C PRO A 155 16.76 -0.20 0.52
N ALA A 156 17.60 -0.99 -0.12
CA ALA A 156 18.70 -1.66 0.56
C ALA A 156 19.69 -0.62 1.13
N PRO A 157 20.50 -0.96 2.17
CA PRO A 157 21.41 0.01 2.79
C PRO A 157 22.35 0.71 1.81
N ASP A 158 22.85 -0.02 0.81
CA ASP A 158 23.83 0.47 -0.17
C ASP A 158 23.19 0.85 -1.51
N ALA A 159 21.86 0.99 -1.56
CA ALA A 159 21.16 1.34 -2.79
C ALA A 159 21.60 2.74 -3.28
N PRO A 160 21.95 2.87 -4.57
CA PRO A 160 22.33 4.16 -5.15
C PRO A 160 21.20 5.20 -5.01
N ALA A 161 21.52 6.41 -4.60
CA ALA A 161 20.53 7.49 -4.45
C ALA A 161 19.72 7.74 -5.75
N ALA A 162 20.37 7.59 -6.91
CA ALA A 162 19.72 7.72 -8.21
C ALA A 162 18.63 6.63 -8.43
N LEU A 163 18.85 5.39 -7.97
CA LEU A 163 17.87 4.31 -8.02
C LEU A 163 16.65 4.64 -7.17
N VAL A 164 16.89 5.09 -5.94
CA VAL A 164 15.81 5.49 -5.01
C VAL A 164 15.01 6.66 -5.57
N ALA A 165 15.68 7.67 -6.12
CA ALA A 165 15.03 8.81 -6.75
C ALA A 165 14.15 8.39 -7.95
N ARG A 166 14.62 7.46 -8.78
CA ARG A 166 13.84 6.92 -9.92
C ARG A 166 12.63 6.13 -9.46
N ALA A 167 12.75 5.27 -8.44
CA ALA A 167 11.63 4.53 -7.87
C ALA A 167 10.58 5.50 -7.28
N THR A 168 11.02 6.52 -6.56
CA THR A 168 10.17 7.58 -6.02
C THR A 168 9.45 8.33 -7.12
N ALA A 169 10.16 8.73 -8.19
CA ALA A 169 9.58 9.43 -9.34
C ALA A 169 8.52 8.58 -10.04
N LEU A 170 8.78 7.28 -10.25
CA LEU A 170 7.80 6.37 -10.85
C LEU A 170 6.49 6.35 -10.07
N TYR A 171 6.55 6.20 -8.74
CA TYR A 171 5.34 6.20 -7.92
C TYR A 171 4.65 7.56 -7.89
N THR A 172 5.40 8.66 -7.90
CA THR A 172 4.84 10.02 -7.98
C THR A 172 4.09 10.23 -9.30
N GLU A 173 4.66 9.79 -10.43
CA GLU A 173 3.99 9.83 -11.74
C GLU A 173 2.68 9.03 -11.77
N LEU A 174 2.56 8.00 -10.93
CA LEU A 174 1.32 7.22 -10.75
C LEU A 174 0.32 7.89 -9.80
N GLY A 175 0.58 9.11 -9.34
CA GLY A 175 -0.28 9.82 -8.39
C GLY A 175 -0.17 9.31 -6.96
N LYS A 176 0.91 8.59 -6.62
CA LYS A 176 1.17 8.14 -5.26
C LYS A 176 1.89 9.18 -4.43
N SER A 177 1.85 8.98 -3.12
CA SER A 177 2.62 9.72 -2.11
C SER A 177 3.75 8.82 -1.59
N PRO A 178 4.88 8.70 -2.30
CA PRO A 178 5.97 7.84 -1.86
C PRO A 178 6.70 8.44 -0.67
N VAL A 179 6.98 7.61 0.34
CA VAL A 179 7.80 7.96 1.50
C VAL A 179 9.01 7.06 1.53
N VAL A 180 10.21 7.65 1.40
CA VAL A 180 11.46 6.90 1.46
C VAL A 180 11.83 6.63 2.91
N LEU A 181 11.95 5.37 3.30
CA LEU A 181 12.38 4.98 4.62
C LEU A 181 13.91 5.11 4.73
N ARG A 182 14.39 5.78 5.76
CA ARG A 182 15.82 5.94 6.05
C ARG A 182 16.49 4.65 6.51
N ARG A 183 15.68 3.70 7.02
CA ARG A 183 16.14 2.39 7.49
C ARG A 183 14.99 1.39 7.36
N ALA A 184 15.28 0.22 6.82
CA ALA A 184 14.34 -0.88 6.76
C ALA A 184 14.11 -1.48 8.15
N LEU A 185 12.85 -1.74 8.49
CA LEU A 185 12.41 -2.44 9.70
C LEU A 185 11.32 -3.44 9.32
N PRO A 186 11.23 -4.60 9.96
CA PRO A 186 10.12 -5.53 9.74
C PRO A 186 8.76 -4.85 9.95
N GLY A 187 7.85 -5.00 8.98
CA GLY A 187 6.53 -4.34 8.98
C GLY A 187 6.57 -2.84 8.64
N PHE A 188 7.73 -2.30 8.28
CA PHE A 188 7.96 -0.89 7.90
C PHE A 188 7.33 0.12 8.89
N VAL A 189 6.75 1.23 8.43
CA VAL A 189 6.17 2.23 9.34
C VAL A 189 4.67 2.06 9.51
N ALA A 190 3.92 2.05 8.41
CA ALA A 190 2.47 2.10 8.50
C ALA A 190 1.85 0.79 9.02
N ASN A 191 2.41 -0.40 8.65
CA ASN A 191 1.98 -1.66 9.24
C ASN A 191 2.26 -1.71 10.75
N ARG A 192 3.36 -1.16 11.21
CA ARG A 192 3.67 -1.09 12.64
C ARG A 192 2.66 -0.23 13.39
N LEU A 193 2.30 0.94 12.83
CA LEU A 193 1.27 1.81 13.41
C LEU A 193 -0.11 1.14 13.41
N GLN A 194 -0.47 0.49 12.29
CA GLN A 194 -1.72 -0.25 12.18
C GLN A 194 -1.79 -1.41 13.18
N THR A 195 -0.70 -2.16 13.34
CA THR A 195 -0.63 -3.27 14.31
C THR A 195 -0.72 -2.78 15.74
N ALA A 196 -0.09 -1.65 16.08
CA ALA A 196 -0.19 -1.05 17.40
C ALA A 196 -1.64 -0.66 17.74
N LEU A 197 -2.33 -0.01 16.79
CA LEU A 197 -3.75 0.33 16.94
C LEU A 197 -4.62 -0.93 17.05
N LEU A 198 -4.38 -1.93 16.20
CA LEU A 198 -5.17 -3.18 16.20
C LEU A 198 -5.00 -3.95 17.52
N ARG A 199 -3.78 -3.98 18.09
CA ARG A 199 -3.54 -4.62 19.38
C ARG A 199 -4.43 -4.03 20.48
N GLU A 200 -4.48 -2.71 20.58
CA GLU A 200 -5.33 -2.03 21.54
C GLU A 200 -6.82 -2.21 21.23
N ALA A 201 -7.20 -2.17 19.96
CA ALA A 201 -8.56 -2.43 19.50
C ALA A 201 -9.06 -3.80 19.94
N ILE A 202 -8.25 -4.85 19.76
CA ILE A 202 -8.57 -6.21 20.21
C ILE A 202 -8.71 -6.26 21.73
N HIS A 203 -7.82 -5.59 22.48
CA HIS A 203 -7.89 -5.54 23.95
C HIS A 203 -9.22 -4.95 24.40
N LEU A 204 -9.60 -3.77 23.91
CA LEU A 204 -10.82 -3.08 24.29
C LEU A 204 -12.11 -3.89 23.98
N VAL A 205 -12.13 -4.60 22.85
CA VAL A 205 -13.25 -5.47 22.52
C VAL A 205 -13.28 -6.71 23.43
N ARG A 206 -12.12 -7.33 23.69
CA ARG A 206 -12.01 -8.51 24.56
C ARG A 206 -12.44 -8.20 26.00
N GLU A 207 -12.06 -7.06 26.52
CA GLU A 207 -12.47 -6.61 27.87
C GLU A 207 -13.92 -6.10 27.93
N GLY A 208 -14.65 -6.15 26.82
CA GLY A 208 -16.06 -5.75 26.74
C GLY A 208 -16.28 -4.24 26.89
N VAL A 209 -15.25 -3.42 26.70
CA VAL A 209 -15.36 -1.95 26.74
C VAL A 209 -16.21 -1.44 25.58
N VAL A 210 -16.03 -2.01 24.41
CA VAL A 210 -16.80 -1.72 23.18
C VAL A 210 -16.94 -2.98 22.35
N THR A 211 -17.93 -3.00 21.46
CA THR A 211 -18.07 -4.00 20.39
C THR A 211 -17.16 -3.64 19.20
N VAL A 212 -16.92 -4.60 18.30
CA VAL A 212 -16.18 -4.36 17.03
C VAL A 212 -16.78 -3.21 16.24
N GLY A 213 -18.12 -3.15 16.12
CA GLY A 213 -18.80 -2.08 15.38
C GLY A 213 -18.70 -0.69 16.05
N GLU A 214 -18.74 -0.65 17.37
CA GLU A 214 -18.56 0.58 18.13
C GLU A 214 -17.12 1.07 18.05
N LEU A 215 -16.13 0.15 18.12
CA LEU A 215 -14.72 0.50 17.95
C LEU A 215 -14.45 1.11 16.56
N ASP A 216 -14.96 0.48 15.51
CA ASP A 216 -14.86 1.03 14.14
C ASP A 216 -15.49 2.44 14.06
N THR A 217 -16.60 2.65 14.75
CA THR A 217 -17.26 3.97 14.83
C THR A 217 -16.39 4.98 15.56
N VAL A 218 -15.81 4.62 16.70
CA VAL A 218 -14.89 5.48 17.45
C VAL A 218 -13.72 5.91 16.59
N VAL A 219 -13.05 4.96 15.92
CA VAL A 219 -11.89 5.27 15.07
C VAL A 219 -12.28 6.16 13.89
N THR A 220 -13.32 5.76 13.14
CA THR A 220 -13.71 6.47 11.90
C THR A 220 -14.37 7.83 12.14
N SER A 221 -14.90 8.07 13.34
CA SER A 221 -15.53 9.35 13.72
C SER A 221 -14.63 10.28 14.54
N SER A 222 -13.40 9.87 14.84
CA SER A 222 -12.47 10.65 15.67
C SER A 222 -11.05 10.67 15.12
N ILE A 223 -10.18 9.81 15.64
CA ILE A 223 -8.74 9.81 15.34
C ILE A 223 -8.46 9.53 13.86
N GLY A 224 -9.24 8.67 13.21
CA GLY A 224 -9.10 8.37 11.79
C GLY A 224 -9.36 9.59 10.89
N GLN A 225 -10.40 10.39 11.18
CA GLN A 225 -10.67 11.63 10.44
C GLN A 225 -9.57 12.67 10.69
N ARG A 226 -9.13 12.81 11.95
CA ARG A 226 -8.05 13.73 12.30
C ARG A 226 -6.77 13.40 11.56
N TRP A 227 -6.39 12.12 11.56
CA TRP A 227 -5.14 11.68 10.92
C TRP A 227 -5.22 11.60 9.39
N ALA A 228 -6.41 11.59 8.83
CA ALA A 228 -6.57 11.76 7.39
C ALA A 228 -6.30 13.22 6.95
N ALA A 229 -6.63 14.20 7.79
CA ALA A 229 -6.43 15.61 7.51
C ALA A 229 -5.04 16.12 7.90
N VAL A 230 -4.56 15.74 9.09
CA VAL A 230 -3.24 16.11 9.62
C VAL A 230 -2.58 14.89 10.26
N GLY A 231 -1.26 14.79 10.16
CA GLY A 231 -0.53 13.68 10.78
C GLY A 231 -0.60 13.71 12.33
N PRO A 232 -0.27 12.59 13.00
CA PRO A 232 -0.39 12.51 14.47
C PRO A 232 0.42 13.58 15.20
N PHE A 233 1.65 13.88 14.76
CA PHE A 233 2.47 14.92 15.43
C PHE A 233 1.91 16.32 15.23
N GLU A 234 1.40 16.64 14.04
CA GLU A 234 0.75 17.92 13.78
C GLU A 234 -0.55 18.06 14.60
N ALA A 235 -1.35 16.98 14.70
CA ALA A 235 -2.54 16.97 15.55
C ALA A 235 -2.22 17.28 17.01
N PHE A 236 -1.13 16.72 17.57
CA PHE A 236 -0.69 17.03 18.92
C PHE A 236 -0.04 18.41 19.06
N HIS A 237 0.62 18.90 17.99
CA HIS A 237 1.13 20.27 17.94
C HIS A 237 -0.03 21.28 18.08
N LEU A 238 -1.08 21.10 17.31
CA LEU A 238 -2.29 21.91 17.38
C LEU A 238 -2.99 21.78 18.75
N GLY A 239 -3.01 20.57 19.32
CA GLY A 239 -3.52 20.30 20.67
C GLY A 239 -2.76 21.02 21.80
N GLY A 240 -1.51 21.42 21.58
CA GLY A 240 -0.70 22.25 22.47
C GLY A 240 -1.01 23.75 22.38
N GLY A 241 -1.95 24.17 21.54
CA GLY A 241 -2.27 25.57 21.31
C GLY A 241 -1.08 26.40 20.78
N PRO A 242 -0.99 27.69 21.06
CA PRO A 242 0.12 28.54 20.58
C PRO A 242 1.51 28.06 20.97
N GLY A 243 1.65 27.26 22.03
CA GLY A 243 2.92 26.66 22.49
C GLY A 243 3.33 25.40 21.75
N GLY A 244 2.44 24.85 20.92
CA GLY A 244 2.70 23.68 20.08
C GLY A 244 3.10 22.43 20.85
N LEU A 245 3.85 21.52 20.20
CA LEU A 245 4.34 20.27 20.80
C LEU A 245 5.17 20.49 22.07
N ARG A 246 5.94 21.58 22.16
CA ARG A 246 6.73 21.89 23.36
C ARG A 246 5.82 22.08 24.58
N HIS A 247 4.74 22.84 24.43
CA HIS A 247 3.74 23.02 25.47
C HIS A 247 3.02 21.72 25.79
N TRP A 248 2.61 20.99 24.77
CA TRP A 248 1.94 19.70 24.91
C TRP A 248 2.79 18.70 25.73
N PHE A 249 4.09 18.51 25.38
CA PHE A 249 4.97 17.63 26.13
C PHE A 249 5.22 18.10 27.57
N ALA A 250 5.34 19.41 27.80
CA ALA A 250 5.54 19.94 29.12
C ALA A 250 4.35 19.71 30.10
N HIS A 251 3.14 19.69 29.58
CA HIS A 251 1.92 19.61 30.40
C HIS A 251 1.25 18.23 30.35
N LEU A 252 1.24 17.58 29.22
CA LEU A 252 0.59 16.30 29.01
C LEU A 252 1.57 15.14 28.90
N GLY A 253 2.84 15.41 28.53
CA GLY A 253 3.86 14.40 28.34
C GLY A 253 4.23 13.60 29.58
N ALA A 254 4.11 14.19 30.77
CA ALA A 254 4.38 13.51 32.04
C ALA A 254 3.45 12.30 32.32
N GLY A 255 2.31 12.20 31.63
CA GLY A 255 1.37 11.07 31.70
C GLY A 255 1.55 10.01 30.62
N LEU A 256 2.39 10.25 29.60
CA LEU A 256 2.50 9.37 28.44
C LEU A 256 2.96 7.95 28.79
N GLU A 257 4.02 7.82 29.59
CA GLU A 257 4.55 6.51 29.98
C GLU A 257 3.51 5.70 30.75
N ARG A 258 2.83 6.31 31.71
CA ARG A 258 1.70 5.67 32.41
C ARG A 258 0.56 5.31 31.48
N GLY A 259 0.27 6.17 30.48
CA GLY A 259 -0.69 5.87 29.43
C GLY A 259 -0.28 4.63 28.62
N TRP A 260 0.99 4.55 28.20
CA TRP A 260 1.49 3.40 27.47
C TRP A 260 1.49 2.10 28.28
N GLU A 261 1.82 2.17 29.58
CA GLU A 261 1.75 1.04 30.51
C GLU A 261 0.33 0.50 30.69
N SER A 262 -0.68 1.35 30.53
CA SER A 262 -2.09 0.96 30.63
C SER A 262 -2.67 0.34 29.35
N LEU A 263 -1.94 0.39 28.23
CA LEU A 263 -2.38 -0.24 26.99
C LEU A 263 -2.35 -1.76 27.08
N GLY A 264 -3.31 -2.39 26.40
CA GLY A 264 -3.47 -3.84 26.43
C GLY A 264 -2.39 -4.59 25.66
N SER A 265 -2.22 -5.86 26.07
CA SER A 265 -1.45 -6.85 25.34
C SER A 265 -2.24 -8.16 25.30
N PRO A 266 -3.37 -8.19 24.57
CA PRO A 266 -4.24 -9.35 24.53
C PRO A 266 -3.54 -10.54 23.87
N PRO A 267 -3.74 -11.77 24.33
CA PRO A 267 -3.31 -12.94 23.58
C PRO A 267 -4.12 -13.09 22.31
N ALA A 268 -3.51 -13.63 21.26
CA ALA A 268 -4.20 -14.03 20.03
C ALA A 268 -4.66 -15.50 20.13
N ASP A 269 -5.31 -15.87 21.25
CA ASP A 269 -5.84 -17.19 21.50
C ASP A 269 -7.20 -17.41 20.83
N GLU A 270 -7.69 -18.65 20.87
CA GLU A 270 -8.93 -19.05 20.22
C GLU A 270 -10.16 -18.29 20.78
N GLU A 271 -10.18 -18.00 22.07
CA GLU A 271 -11.26 -17.25 22.74
C GLU A 271 -11.33 -15.81 22.23
N THR A 272 -10.17 -15.12 22.22
CA THR A 272 -10.06 -13.73 21.73
C THR A 272 -10.43 -13.62 20.26
N VAL A 273 -9.85 -14.51 19.42
CA VAL A 273 -10.14 -14.54 17.98
C VAL A 273 -11.60 -14.90 17.73
N GLY A 274 -12.15 -15.88 18.45
CA GLY A 274 -13.57 -16.29 18.36
C GLY A 274 -14.53 -15.15 18.68
N THR A 275 -14.25 -14.38 19.73
CA THR A 275 -15.06 -13.20 20.12
C THR A 275 -15.08 -12.16 19.00
N ILE A 276 -13.92 -11.82 18.44
CA ILE A 276 -13.81 -10.83 17.35
C ILE A 276 -14.56 -11.32 16.11
N LEU A 277 -14.34 -12.57 15.70
CA LEU A 277 -14.98 -13.17 14.52
C LEU A 277 -16.52 -13.19 14.65
N ALA A 278 -17.05 -13.62 15.79
CA ALA A 278 -18.49 -13.67 16.02
C ALA A 278 -19.13 -12.27 15.89
N GLN A 279 -18.51 -11.25 16.43
CA GLN A 279 -19.01 -9.87 16.33
C GLN A 279 -18.88 -9.31 14.91
N ALA A 280 -17.77 -9.58 14.21
CA ALA A 280 -17.55 -9.17 12.83
C ALA A 280 -18.58 -9.83 11.88
N GLU A 281 -18.84 -11.12 12.04
CA GLU A 281 -19.85 -11.87 11.27
C GLU A 281 -21.27 -11.36 11.53
N ALA A 282 -21.61 -11.08 12.79
CA ALA A 282 -22.90 -10.50 13.14
C ALA A 282 -23.12 -9.10 12.55
N GLY A 283 -22.05 -8.33 12.38
CA GLY A 283 -22.04 -6.99 11.84
C GLY A 283 -21.88 -6.95 10.32
N PHE A 284 -20.69 -6.62 9.86
CA PHE A 284 -20.39 -6.41 8.43
C PHE A 284 -20.19 -7.70 7.64
N GLY A 285 -19.83 -8.82 8.30
CA GLY A 285 -19.57 -10.11 7.62
C GLY A 285 -20.78 -10.74 6.93
N ARG A 286 -22.00 -10.23 7.18
CA ARG A 286 -23.22 -10.66 6.48
C ARG A 286 -23.34 -10.11 5.05
N ARG A 287 -22.49 -9.15 4.68
CA ARG A 287 -22.53 -8.54 3.36
C ARG A 287 -21.54 -9.22 2.41
N PRO A 288 -21.85 -9.32 1.11
CA PRO A 288 -20.89 -9.80 0.11
C PRO A 288 -19.61 -8.95 0.10
N TYR A 289 -18.47 -9.62 -0.04
CA TYR A 289 -17.16 -8.94 -0.10
C TYR A 289 -17.12 -7.82 -1.15
N ALA A 290 -17.69 -8.05 -2.34
CA ALA A 290 -17.72 -7.07 -3.42
C ALA A 290 -18.46 -5.77 -3.02
N GLU A 291 -19.55 -5.88 -2.26
CA GLU A 291 -20.29 -4.73 -1.74
C GLU A 291 -19.47 -3.94 -0.72
N LEU A 292 -18.81 -4.64 0.21
CA LEU A 292 -17.94 -4.03 1.21
C LEU A 292 -16.76 -3.32 0.56
N ALA A 293 -16.11 -3.97 -0.42
CA ALA A 293 -15.01 -3.40 -1.17
C ALA A 293 -15.44 -2.13 -1.93
N ALA A 294 -16.53 -2.20 -2.70
CA ALA A 294 -17.04 -1.05 -3.43
C ALA A 294 -17.45 0.12 -2.51
N ARG A 295 -18.02 -0.16 -1.33
CA ARG A 295 -18.33 0.86 -0.32
C ARG A 295 -17.05 1.50 0.24
N ARG A 296 -16.03 0.70 0.56
CA ARG A 296 -14.72 1.18 1.01
C ARG A 296 -14.11 2.10 -0.04
N ASP A 297 -14.06 1.66 -1.29
CA ASP A 297 -13.43 2.38 -2.40
C ASP A 297 -14.08 3.73 -2.63
N ARG A 298 -15.42 3.79 -2.65
CA ARG A 298 -16.15 5.07 -2.76
C ARG A 298 -15.82 6.03 -1.61
N ARG A 299 -15.76 5.54 -0.37
CA ARG A 299 -15.47 6.37 0.81
C ARG A 299 -14.04 6.87 0.80
N GLN A 300 -13.07 6.01 0.49
CA GLN A 300 -11.66 6.41 0.41
C GLN A 300 -11.44 7.44 -0.70
N ASN A 301 -12.01 7.22 -1.89
CA ASN A 301 -11.93 8.19 -2.99
C ASN A 301 -12.56 9.54 -2.62
N ALA A 302 -13.68 9.56 -1.90
CA ALA A 302 -14.30 10.80 -1.43
C ALA A 302 -13.38 11.58 -0.46
N VAL A 303 -12.73 10.89 0.47
CA VAL A 303 -11.76 11.52 1.40
C VAL A 303 -10.57 12.06 0.62
N ILE A 304 -9.98 11.27 -0.28
CA ILE A 304 -8.83 11.66 -1.10
C ILE A 304 -9.17 12.89 -1.94
N ALA A 305 -10.34 12.92 -2.57
CA ALA A 305 -10.78 14.05 -3.40
C ALA A 305 -10.96 15.33 -2.57
N ALA A 306 -11.61 15.24 -1.39
CA ALA A 306 -11.81 16.39 -0.51
C ALA A 306 -10.47 16.99 -0.01
N LEU A 307 -9.50 16.13 0.34
CA LEU A 307 -8.17 16.58 0.75
C LEU A 307 -7.38 17.21 -0.41
N ALA A 308 -7.51 16.69 -1.62
CA ALA A 308 -6.86 17.26 -2.80
C ALA A 308 -7.44 18.63 -3.17
N GLU A 309 -8.76 18.80 -3.05
CA GLU A 309 -9.43 20.11 -3.26
C GLU A 309 -8.96 21.14 -2.23
N SER A 310 -8.89 20.78 -0.94
CA SER A 310 -8.38 21.64 0.13
C SER A 310 -6.95 22.09 -0.14
N ALA A 311 -6.06 21.17 -0.47
CA ALA A 311 -4.66 21.48 -0.77
C ALA A 311 -4.52 22.43 -2.00
N ALA A 312 -5.36 22.24 -3.03
CA ALA A 312 -5.37 23.12 -4.20
C ALA A 312 -5.85 24.54 -3.86
N ASP A 313 -6.78 24.68 -2.91
CA ASP A 313 -7.27 25.99 -2.45
C ASP A 313 -6.21 26.72 -1.61
N GLU A 314 -5.47 26.02 -0.77
CA GLU A 314 -4.35 26.56 0.00
C GLU A 314 -3.24 27.08 -0.93
N GLY A 315 -2.86 26.30 -1.95
CA GLY A 315 -1.88 26.71 -2.96
C GLY A 315 -2.31 27.93 -3.81
N ARG A 316 -3.60 28.21 -3.92
CA ARG A 316 -4.11 29.42 -4.60
C ARG A 316 -4.10 30.67 -3.72
N ARG A 317 -4.06 30.50 -2.39
CA ARG A 317 -4.06 31.60 -1.41
C ARG A 317 -2.67 32.02 -0.94
N ALA A 318 -1.67 31.15 -1.15
CA ALA A 318 -0.27 31.42 -0.83
C ALA A 318 0.45 32.08 -2.01
#